data_29e832cdf0e7e38aa64c4692340b79a2
#
_entry.id   29e832cdf0e7e38aa64c4692340b79a2
#
_cell.length_a   1.000
_cell.length_b   1.000
_cell.length_c   1.000
_cell.angle_alpha   90.00
_cell.angle_beta   90.00
_cell.angle_gamma   90.00
#
_symmetry.space_group_name_H-M   'P 1'
#
loop_
_entity.id
_entity.type
_entity.pdbx_description
1 polymer ?
#
loop_
_entity_poly.entity_id
_entity_poly.type
_entity_poly.pdbx_seq_one_letter_code
_entity_poly.pdbx_strand_id
1 'polypeptide(L)'
;MDKVRIYLLPGGKMPERKTKGAIGFDVAIRTVVSSMEMDPTNPILRKTLFDFIEIPKDNPYIERHVVIVPRQAGDQLAYQMDPGESVLVGIGFITEMEWPMFYWVAPRSGLAAKWGITITNAPGTVDPDYRGEAGVLVYNRNPHPFLLHKDMRIAQVIFQEAIIPNLVVVESYEELSNTARGTDGFGSTGIK
;
A
#
# COMPACT_ATOMS: atom_id res chain seq x y z
N MET A 1 -0.73 17.19 -20.11
CA MET A 1 -1.20 16.64 -18.81
C MET A 1 -1.20 15.14 -18.99
N ASP A 2 -0.30 14.49 -18.28
CA ASP A 2 -0.09 13.06 -18.40
C ASP A 2 -1.31 12.30 -17.89
N LYS A 3 -1.72 11.29 -18.62
CA LYS A 3 -2.92 10.51 -18.33
C LYS A 3 -2.50 9.18 -17.74
N VAL A 4 -3.07 8.85 -16.57
CA VAL A 4 -3.03 7.49 -16.02
C VAL A 4 -4.35 6.81 -16.37
N ARG A 5 -4.28 5.67 -17.05
CA ARG A 5 -5.48 4.85 -17.29
C ARG A 5 -5.68 3.91 -16.11
N ILE A 6 -6.92 3.82 -15.64
CA ILE A 6 -7.28 3.00 -14.48
C ILE A 6 -8.39 2.05 -14.89
N TYR A 7 -8.16 0.76 -14.64
CA TYR A 7 -9.20 -0.27 -14.70
C TYR A 7 -9.68 -0.57 -13.28
N LEU A 8 -10.96 -0.31 -13.00
CA LEU A 8 -11.58 -0.63 -11.71
C LEU A 8 -12.03 -2.09 -11.68
N LEU A 9 -11.59 -2.81 -10.66
CA LEU A 9 -12.06 -4.16 -10.38
C LEU A 9 -13.46 -4.12 -9.74
N PRO A 10 -14.24 -5.21 -9.82
CA PRO A 10 -15.52 -5.29 -9.12
C PRO A 10 -15.38 -4.97 -7.63
N GLY A 11 -16.16 -4.01 -7.15
CA GLY A 11 -16.09 -3.50 -5.77
C GLY A 11 -14.89 -2.56 -5.49
N GLY A 12 -14.07 -2.25 -6.48
CA GLY A 12 -13.01 -1.25 -6.37
C GLY A 12 -13.53 0.17 -6.42
N LYS A 13 -12.77 1.10 -5.85
CA LYS A 13 -13.07 2.53 -5.85
C LYS A 13 -11.98 3.33 -6.55
N MET A 14 -12.40 4.39 -7.22
CA MET A 14 -11.47 5.34 -7.84
C MET A 14 -10.64 6.03 -6.76
N PRO A 15 -9.30 6.12 -6.91
CA PRO A 15 -8.47 6.94 -6.03
C PRO A 15 -8.91 8.41 -6.03
N GLU A 16 -8.92 9.06 -4.87
CA GLU A 16 -9.53 10.38 -4.72
C GLU A 16 -8.64 11.37 -3.97
N ARG A 17 -8.42 12.55 -4.52
CA ARG A 17 -7.85 13.69 -3.79
C ARG A 17 -8.92 14.38 -2.97
N LYS A 18 -8.67 14.61 -1.69
CA LYS A 18 -9.67 15.23 -0.80
C LYS A 18 -9.69 16.76 -0.87
N THR A 19 -8.65 17.39 -1.38
CA THR A 19 -8.59 18.84 -1.63
C THR A 19 -7.94 19.13 -2.97
N LYS A 20 -8.15 20.31 -3.52
CA LYS A 20 -7.51 20.73 -4.78
C LYS A 20 -5.99 20.77 -4.69
N GLY A 21 -5.43 21.07 -3.51
CA GLY A 21 -3.99 21.13 -3.26
C GLY A 21 -3.38 19.81 -2.81
N ALA A 22 -4.16 18.75 -2.61
CA ALA A 22 -3.60 17.45 -2.24
C ALA A 22 -2.83 16.85 -3.43
N ILE A 23 -1.65 16.28 -3.17
CA ILE A 23 -0.86 15.53 -4.15
C ILE A 23 -1.25 14.05 -4.11
N GLY A 24 -1.44 13.49 -2.90
CA GLY A 24 -1.83 12.10 -2.70
C GLY A 24 -3.30 11.83 -3.02
N PHE A 25 -3.55 10.70 -3.65
CA PHE A 25 -4.89 10.17 -3.88
C PHE A 25 -5.17 9.09 -2.84
N ASP A 26 -6.15 9.29 -1.97
CA ASP A 26 -6.58 8.27 -1.00
C ASP A 26 -7.10 7.03 -1.74
N VAL A 27 -6.70 5.86 -1.27
CA VAL A 27 -7.13 4.55 -1.78
C VAL A 27 -7.83 3.76 -0.68
N ALA A 28 -8.85 3.01 -1.08
CA ALA A 28 -9.73 2.28 -0.19
C ALA A 28 -9.50 0.77 -0.27
N ILE A 29 -9.72 0.08 0.85
CA ILE A 29 -9.69 -1.38 0.93
C ILE A 29 -10.84 -1.97 0.11
N ARG A 30 -10.52 -2.90 -0.79
CA ARG A 30 -11.48 -3.76 -1.48
C ARG A 30 -11.64 -5.11 -0.78
N THR A 31 -10.52 -5.82 -0.57
CA THR A 31 -10.47 -7.18 -0.02
C THR A 31 -9.18 -7.38 0.78
N VAL A 32 -9.15 -8.39 1.63
CA VAL A 32 -7.89 -8.99 2.12
C VAL A 32 -7.46 -10.06 1.12
N VAL A 33 -6.21 -10.04 0.70
CA VAL A 33 -5.69 -10.95 -0.34
C VAL A 33 -4.47 -11.73 0.13
N SER A 34 -4.20 -12.85 -0.53
CA SER A 34 -2.98 -13.62 -0.28
C SER A 34 -1.74 -12.89 -0.77
N SER A 35 -0.67 -12.94 0.02
CA SER A 35 0.65 -12.47 -0.41
C SER A 35 1.37 -13.49 -1.30
N MET A 36 0.98 -14.77 -1.25
CA MET A 36 1.66 -15.89 -1.89
C MET A 36 0.91 -16.47 -3.09
N GLU A 37 -0.42 -16.41 -3.07
CA GLU A 37 -1.26 -17.12 -4.04
C GLU A 37 -1.97 -16.15 -4.99
N MET A 38 -2.01 -16.53 -6.26
CA MET A 38 -2.82 -15.85 -7.28
C MET A 38 -4.21 -16.49 -7.34
N ASP A 39 -5.18 -15.74 -7.86
CA ASP A 39 -6.52 -16.26 -8.10
C ASP A 39 -6.47 -17.33 -9.21
N PRO A 40 -6.91 -18.57 -8.96
CA PRO A 40 -6.83 -19.64 -9.94
C PRO A 40 -7.70 -19.41 -11.19
N THR A 41 -8.71 -18.55 -11.08
CA THR A 41 -9.62 -18.22 -12.19
C THR A 41 -9.22 -16.94 -12.92
N ASN A 42 -8.40 -16.10 -12.29
CA ASN A 42 -7.90 -14.86 -12.87
C ASN A 42 -6.46 -14.55 -12.40
N PRO A 43 -5.44 -15.04 -13.12
CA PRO A 43 -4.05 -14.99 -12.70
C PRO A 43 -3.44 -13.57 -12.66
N ILE A 44 -4.17 -12.53 -13.08
CA ILE A 44 -3.73 -11.13 -12.86
C ILE A 44 -4.09 -10.61 -11.47
N LEU A 45 -4.91 -11.34 -10.72
CA LEU A 45 -5.35 -11.00 -9.37
C LEU A 45 -4.70 -11.92 -8.33
N ARG A 46 -4.52 -11.40 -7.13
CA ARG A 46 -4.19 -12.24 -5.99
C ARG A 46 -5.43 -12.94 -5.47
N LYS A 47 -5.28 -14.13 -4.92
CA LYS A 47 -6.36 -14.88 -4.29
C LYS A 47 -6.99 -14.04 -3.17
N THR A 48 -8.29 -13.83 -3.26
CA THR A 48 -9.07 -13.18 -2.20
C THR A 48 -9.17 -14.12 -1.00
N LEU A 49 -8.80 -13.64 0.17
CA LEU A 49 -8.91 -14.35 1.44
C LEU A 49 -10.15 -13.91 2.23
N PHE A 50 -10.53 -12.62 2.11
CA PHE A 50 -11.71 -12.07 2.75
C PHE A 50 -12.23 -10.84 2.01
N ASP A 51 -13.49 -10.84 1.64
CA ASP A 51 -14.15 -9.79 0.84
C ASP A 51 -15.07 -8.87 1.66
N PHE A 52 -15.16 -9.08 2.97
CA PHE A 52 -16.04 -8.38 3.91
C PHE A 52 -17.55 -8.64 3.70
N ILE A 53 -17.91 -9.68 2.95
CA ILE A 53 -19.31 -10.04 2.67
C ILE A 53 -19.72 -11.24 3.51
N GLU A 54 -18.88 -12.29 3.55
CA GLU A 54 -19.12 -13.49 4.31
C GLU A 54 -17.88 -13.97 5.08
N ILE A 55 -18.09 -14.75 6.14
CA ILE A 55 -17.01 -15.33 6.92
C ILE A 55 -16.45 -16.54 6.15
N PRO A 56 -15.16 -16.55 5.78
CA PRO A 56 -14.55 -17.66 5.05
C PRO A 56 -14.41 -18.88 5.96
N LYS A 57 -15.02 -20.01 5.58
CA LYS A 57 -15.04 -21.25 6.38
C LYS A 57 -13.87 -22.19 6.09
N ASP A 58 -13.16 -21.97 4.99
CA ASP A 58 -12.06 -22.80 4.51
C ASP A 58 -10.66 -22.25 4.90
N ASN A 59 -10.62 -21.14 5.62
CA ASN A 59 -9.39 -20.50 6.09
C ASN A 59 -9.48 -20.13 7.58
N PRO A 60 -9.13 -21.06 8.50
CA PRO A 60 -9.23 -20.82 9.95
C PRO A 60 -8.39 -19.64 10.46
N TYR A 61 -7.29 -19.29 9.76
CA TYR A 61 -6.51 -18.10 10.11
C TYR A 61 -7.31 -16.83 9.85
N ILE A 62 -7.95 -16.70 8.69
CA ILE A 62 -8.78 -15.54 8.37
C ILE A 62 -10.06 -15.54 9.23
N GLU A 63 -10.71 -16.69 9.36
CA GLU A 63 -11.96 -16.83 10.13
C GLU A 63 -11.84 -16.26 11.55
N ARG A 64 -10.77 -16.58 12.27
CA ARG A 64 -10.54 -16.08 13.65
C ARG A 64 -10.35 -14.57 13.75
N HIS A 65 -9.96 -13.92 12.65
CA HIS A 65 -9.77 -12.47 12.58
C HIS A 65 -11.01 -11.72 12.09
N VAL A 66 -12.04 -12.44 11.61
CA VAL A 66 -13.28 -11.79 11.18
C VAL A 66 -14.17 -11.53 12.38
N VAL A 67 -14.57 -10.27 12.54
CA VAL A 67 -15.47 -9.82 13.61
C VAL A 67 -16.70 -9.15 13.04
N ILE A 68 -17.82 -9.29 13.75
CA ILE A 68 -19.08 -8.62 13.43
C ILE A 68 -19.10 -7.28 14.18
N VAL A 69 -19.28 -6.19 13.42
CA VAL A 69 -19.37 -4.84 13.98
C VAL A 69 -20.80 -4.34 13.81
N PRO A 70 -21.55 -4.19 14.89
CA PRO A 70 -22.92 -3.65 14.85
C PRO A 70 -22.93 -2.22 14.28
N ARG A 71 -23.85 -1.92 13.36
CA ARG A 71 -24.09 -0.61 12.78
C ARG A 71 -25.59 -0.32 12.71
N GLN A 72 -25.95 0.95 12.65
CA GLN A 72 -27.36 1.34 12.51
C GLN A 72 -28.00 0.83 11.20
N ALA A 73 -27.21 0.68 10.14
CA ALA A 73 -27.66 0.18 8.84
C ALA A 73 -27.57 -1.35 8.68
N GLY A 74 -27.30 -2.07 9.77
CA GLY A 74 -27.05 -3.52 9.77
C GLY A 74 -25.61 -3.86 10.08
N ASP A 75 -25.39 -5.08 10.57
CA ASP A 75 -24.07 -5.57 10.96
C ASP A 75 -23.10 -5.58 9.77
N GLN A 76 -21.86 -5.22 10.03
CA GLN A 76 -20.77 -5.25 9.05
C GLN A 76 -19.66 -6.19 9.52
N LEU A 77 -19.09 -6.93 8.58
CA LEU A 77 -17.89 -7.70 8.83
C LEU A 77 -16.64 -6.80 8.75
N ALA A 78 -15.69 -7.05 9.64
CA ALA A 78 -14.40 -6.39 9.67
C ALA A 78 -13.29 -7.43 9.87
N TYR A 79 -12.08 -7.12 9.41
CA TYR A 79 -10.89 -7.89 9.72
C TYR A 79 -10.19 -7.23 10.90
N GLN A 80 -10.01 -7.97 11.98
CA GLN A 80 -9.27 -7.53 13.15
C GLN A 80 -7.79 -7.84 12.97
N MET A 81 -6.99 -6.81 12.80
CA MET A 81 -5.53 -6.93 12.81
C MET A 81 -5.01 -6.96 14.23
N ASP A 82 -4.26 -7.99 14.57
CA ASP A 82 -3.57 -8.07 15.86
C ASP A 82 -2.38 -7.08 15.93
N PRO A 83 -1.92 -6.72 17.16
CA PRO A 83 -0.68 -5.98 17.33
C PRO A 83 0.51 -6.66 16.67
N GLY A 84 1.29 -5.90 15.88
CA GLY A 84 2.46 -6.43 15.16
C GLY A 84 2.12 -7.20 13.88
N GLU A 85 0.86 -7.34 13.52
CA GLU A 85 0.45 -8.03 12.30
C GLU A 85 0.62 -7.18 11.05
N SER A 86 1.01 -7.85 9.94
CA SER A 86 0.98 -7.30 8.58
C SER A 86 -0.05 -8.03 7.74
N VAL A 87 -0.92 -7.28 7.07
CA VAL A 87 -1.98 -7.81 6.20
C VAL A 87 -1.89 -7.18 4.83
N LEU A 88 -1.93 -7.97 3.77
CA LEU A 88 -2.03 -7.47 2.41
C LEU A 88 -3.49 -7.21 2.04
N VAL A 89 -3.81 -5.99 1.67
CA VAL A 89 -5.13 -5.61 1.16
C VAL A 89 -5.05 -5.19 -0.29
N GLY A 90 -5.99 -5.63 -1.10
CA GLY A 90 -6.20 -5.15 -2.46
C GLY A 90 -6.96 -3.82 -2.44
N ILE A 91 -6.59 -2.89 -3.31
CA ILE A 91 -7.18 -1.56 -3.38
C ILE A 91 -8.08 -1.34 -4.61
N GLY A 92 -8.35 -2.41 -5.34
CA GLY A 92 -9.45 -2.48 -6.30
C GLY A 92 -9.22 -1.81 -7.64
N PHE A 93 -7.98 -1.56 -8.04
CA PHE A 93 -7.70 -1.04 -9.38
C PHE A 93 -6.35 -1.50 -9.94
N ILE A 94 -6.26 -1.45 -11.26
CA ILE A 94 -5.05 -1.70 -12.05
C ILE A 94 -4.74 -0.42 -12.82
N THR A 95 -3.46 -0.08 -12.95
CA THR A 95 -3.02 1.13 -13.66
C THR A 95 -2.26 0.80 -14.93
N GLU A 96 -2.34 1.71 -15.89
CA GLU A 96 -1.43 1.82 -17.01
C GLU A 96 -0.89 3.23 -17.05
N MET A 97 0.43 3.34 -16.99
CA MET A 97 1.17 4.59 -16.97
C MET A 97 2.21 4.61 -18.09
N GLU A 98 2.48 5.78 -18.65
CA GLU A 98 3.57 5.97 -19.60
C GLU A 98 4.90 6.06 -18.85
N TRP A 99 5.94 5.42 -19.40
CA TRP A 99 7.32 5.56 -18.93
C TRP A 99 7.79 7.04 -19.03
N PRO A 100 8.46 7.59 -18.00
CA PRO A 100 8.94 6.97 -16.76
C PRO A 100 8.04 7.23 -15.52
N MET A 101 6.73 7.38 -15.72
CA MET A 101 5.80 7.61 -14.62
C MET A 101 5.60 6.34 -13.80
N PHE A 102 5.59 6.49 -12.49
CA PHE A 102 5.27 5.45 -11.51
C PHE A 102 4.48 6.05 -10.35
N TYR A 103 4.06 5.26 -9.39
CA TYR A 103 3.54 5.83 -8.14
C TYR A 103 4.08 5.14 -6.90
N TRP A 104 4.14 5.92 -5.85
CA TRP A 104 4.37 5.42 -4.50
C TRP A 104 3.05 5.17 -3.78
N VAL A 105 3.01 4.04 -3.04
CA VAL A 105 2.01 3.76 -2.03
C VAL A 105 2.57 4.20 -0.69
N ALA A 106 1.96 5.23 -0.10
CA ALA A 106 2.42 5.88 1.12
C ALA A 106 1.37 5.78 2.24
N PRO A 107 1.81 5.74 3.52
CA PRO A 107 0.91 5.78 4.66
C PRO A 107 0.08 7.07 4.70
N ARG A 108 -1.08 7.00 5.34
CA ARG A 108 -1.86 8.19 5.69
C ARG A 108 -1.46 8.68 7.07
N SER A 109 -1.05 9.96 7.14
CA SER A 109 -0.57 10.59 8.38
C SER A 109 -1.55 10.43 9.55
N GLY A 110 -2.86 10.58 9.29
CA GLY A 110 -3.89 10.44 10.32
C GLY A 110 -4.01 9.02 10.90
N LEU A 111 -3.85 7.97 10.07
CA LEU A 111 -3.82 6.59 10.54
C LEU A 111 -2.53 6.29 11.32
N ALA A 112 -1.40 6.75 10.80
CA ALA A 112 -0.11 6.56 11.45
C ALA A 112 -0.04 7.25 12.83
N ALA A 113 -0.47 8.50 12.92
CA ALA A 113 -0.38 9.28 14.15
C ALA A 113 -1.39 8.86 15.22
N LYS A 114 -2.65 8.57 14.83
CA LYS A 114 -3.72 8.28 15.79
C LYS A 114 -3.82 6.81 16.17
N TRP A 115 -3.51 5.92 15.22
CA TRP A 115 -3.80 4.49 15.34
C TRP A 115 -2.56 3.61 15.14
N GLY A 116 -1.39 4.18 14.90
CA GLY A 116 -0.17 3.42 14.68
C GLY A 116 -0.23 2.52 13.43
N ILE A 117 -1.15 2.78 12.51
CA ILE A 117 -1.30 2.00 11.27
C ILE A 117 -0.41 2.59 10.19
N THR A 118 0.44 1.75 9.61
CA THR A 118 1.39 2.14 8.58
C THR A 118 1.47 1.11 7.45
N ILE A 119 2.43 1.27 6.56
CA ILE A 119 2.71 0.35 5.45
C ILE A 119 4.09 -0.22 5.66
N THR A 120 4.22 -1.55 5.65
CA THR A 120 5.47 -2.25 6.00
C THR A 120 6.63 -1.88 5.09
N ASN A 121 6.37 -1.75 3.78
CA ASN A 121 7.36 -1.44 2.75
C ASN A 121 7.28 0.01 2.23
N ALA A 122 6.80 0.94 3.04
CA ALA A 122 6.64 2.33 2.59
C ALA A 122 7.98 3.03 2.30
N PRO A 123 8.07 3.77 1.17
CA PRO A 123 7.09 3.86 0.10
C PRO A 123 7.09 2.62 -0.80
N GLY A 124 5.94 1.98 -0.94
CA GLY A 124 5.78 0.88 -1.90
C GLY A 124 5.80 1.43 -3.32
N THR A 125 6.65 0.90 -4.19
CA THR A 125 6.76 1.35 -5.58
C THR A 125 5.90 0.50 -6.50
N VAL A 126 5.15 1.13 -7.38
CA VAL A 126 4.38 0.47 -8.44
C VAL A 126 4.83 1.02 -9.78
N ASP A 127 5.44 0.14 -10.56
CA ASP A 127 6.06 0.43 -11.83
C ASP A 127 5.05 0.65 -12.95
N PRO A 128 5.41 1.37 -14.04
CA PRO A 128 4.52 1.66 -15.16
C PRO A 128 4.04 0.44 -15.93
N ASP A 129 4.80 -0.65 -15.91
CA ASP A 129 4.51 -1.91 -16.60
C ASP A 129 3.79 -2.95 -15.72
N TYR A 130 3.55 -2.67 -14.44
CA TYR A 130 2.77 -3.55 -13.58
C TYR A 130 1.29 -3.56 -13.97
N ARG A 131 0.72 -4.75 -14.22
CA ARG A 131 -0.67 -4.94 -14.66
C ARG A 131 -1.50 -5.80 -13.70
N GLY A 132 -1.03 -5.98 -12.47
CA GLY A 132 -1.81 -6.60 -11.39
C GLY A 132 -2.58 -5.58 -10.56
N GLU A 133 -3.50 -6.05 -9.71
CA GLU A 133 -4.10 -5.23 -8.68
C GLU A 133 -3.02 -4.74 -7.71
N ALA A 134 -2.97 -3.43 -7.49
CA ALA A 134 -2.07 -2.88 -6.49
C ALA A 134 -2.51 -3.32 -5.09
N GLY A 135 -1.54 -3.78 -4.30
CA GLY A 135 -1.73 -4.21 -2.92
C GLY A 135 -1.05 -3.27 -1.94
N VAL A 136 -1.60 -3.20 -0.73
CA VAL A 136 -1.03 -2.43 0.38
C VAL A 136 -0.73 -3.36 1.54
N LEU A 137 0.55 -3.46 1.93
CA LEU A 137 0.99 -4.17 3.13
C LEU A 137 0.76 -3.31 4.37
N VAL A 138 -0.44 -3.42 4.93
CA VAL A 138 -0.84 -2.68 6.13
C VAL A 138 -0.17 -3.32 7.34
N TYR A 139 0.37 -2.50 8.24
CA TYR A 139 1.02 -2.93 9.47
C TYR A 139 0.41 -2.24 10.69
N ASN A 140 0.04 -3.02 11.71
CA ASN A 140 -0.46 -2.52 12.98
C ASN A 140 0.69 -2.39 13.99
N ARG A 141 1.20 -1.18 14.21
CA ARG A 141 2.20 -0.86 15.24
C ARG A 141 1.59 -0.56 16.62
N ASN A 142 0.25 -0.49 16.70
CA ASN A 142 -0.46 -0.21 17.93
C ASN A 142 -0.38 -1.44 18.86
N PRO A 143 -0.31 -1.28 20.19
CA PRO A 143 -0.42 -2.39 21.15
C PRO A 143 -1.85 -2.96 21.26
N HIS A 144 -2.81 -2.40 20.53
CA HIS A 144 -4.20 -2.84 20.49
C HIS A 144 -4.60 -3.31 19.11
N PRO A 145 -5.56 -4.26 19.00
CA PRO A 145 -6.12 -4.65 17.70
C PRO A 145 -6.71 -3.46 16.95
N PHE A 146 -6.64 -3.52 15.61
CA PHE A 146 -7.21 -2.51 14.73
C PHE A 146 -8.15 -3.16 13.72
N LEU A 147 -9.32 -2.55 13.49
CA LEU A 147 -10.32 -3.09 12.58
C LEU A 147 -10.18 -2.50 11.18
N LEU A 148 -9.94 -3.37 10.20
CA LEU A 148 -10.04 -3.03 8.79
C LEU A 148 -11.48 -3.25 8.32
N HIS A 149 -12.01 -2.27 7.61
CA HIS A 149 -13.34 -2.34 7.01
C HIS A 149 -13.23 -2.21 5.49
N LYS A 150 -14.18 -2.81 4.78
CA LYS A 150 -14.37 -2.53 3.36
C LYS A 150 -14.53 -1.02 3.16
N ASP A 151 -13.97 -0.51 2.08
CA ASP A 151 -14.02 0.91 1.72
C ASP A 151 -13.29 1.88 2.66
N MET A 152 -12.61 1.37 3.71
CA MET A 152 -11.74 2.19 4.55
C MET A 152 -10.57 2.74 3.72
N ARG A 153 -10.34 4.05 3.78
CA ARG A 153 -9.16 4.68 3.16
C ARG A 153 -7.93 4.33 3.97
N ILE A 154 -7.07 3.46 3.41
CA ILE A 154 -5.95 2.84 4.13
C ILE A 154 -4.60 3.43 3.79
N ALA A 155 -4.44 3.91 2.57
CA ALA A 155 -3.21 4.44 2.03
C ALA A 155 -3.48 5.64 1.13
N GLN A 156 -2.44 6.23 0.59
CA GLN A 156 -2.49 7.18 -0.52
C GLN A 156 -1.49 6.78 -1.59
N VAL A 157 -1.83 7.03 -2.86
CA VAL A 157 -0.91 6.90 -3.98
C VAL A 157 -0.44 8.28 -4.44
N ILE A 158 0.85 8.39 -4.75
CA ILE A 158 1.50 9.64 -5.16
C ILE A 158 2.23 9.37 -6.47
N PHE A 159 1.73 9.93 -7.57
CA PHE A 159 2.34 9.77 -8.89
C PHE A 159 3.61 10.61 -9.00
N GLN A 160 4.63 10.04 -9.66
CA GLN A 160 5.97 10.62 -9.81
C GLN A 160 6.50 10.30 -11.21
N GLU A 161 7.45 11.10 -11.68
CA GLU A 161 8.34 10.74 -12.80
C GLU A 161 9.70 10.33 -12.25
N ALA A 162 10.22 9.21 -12.74
CA ALA A 162 11.51 8.70 -12.33
C ALA A 162 12.65 9.33 -13.17
N ILE A 163 13.73 9.72 -12.50
CA ILE A 163 15.00 10.00 -13.17
C ILE A 163 15.75 8.67 -13.29
N ILE A 164 16.03 8.26 -14.52
CA ILE A 164 16.72 6.99 -14.80
C ILE A 164 18.16 7.32 -15.26
N PRO A 165 19.14 7.32 -14.35
CA PRO A 165 20.51 7.59 -14.70
C PRO A 165 21.19 6.39 -15.38
N ASN A 166 22.18 6.65 -16.23
CA ASN A 166 23.15 5.63 -16.59
C ASN A 166 24.09 5.39 -15.40
N LEU A 167 24.16 4.13 -14.97
CA LEU A 167 25.10 3.71 -13.93
C LEU A 167 26.44 3.34 -14.57
N VAL A 168 27.50 4.04 -14.15
CA VAL A 168 28.87 3.80 -14.62
C VAL A 168 29.70 3.28 -13.46
N VAL A 169 30.30 2.11 -13.64
CA VAL A 169 31.28 1.58 -12.70
C VAL A 169 32.61 2.27 -12.92
N VAL A 170 33.19 2.84 -11.87
CA VAL A 170 34.56 3.36 -11.86
C VAL A 170 35.53 2.26 -11.39
N GLU A 171 36.78 2.30 -11.87
CA GLU A 171 37.75 1.25 -11.55
C GLU A 171 38.45 1.49 -10.21
N SER A 172 38.49 2.74 -9.74
CA SER A 172 39.10 3.09 -8.47
C SER A 172 38.27 4.14 -7.70
N TYR A 173 38.46 4.19 -6.39
CA TYR A 173 37.80 5.17 -5.52
C TYR A 173 38.21 6.61 -5.84
N GLU A 174 39.45 6.81 -6.34
CA GLU A 174 40.03 8.12 -6.65
C GLU A 174 39.38 8.81 -7.86
N GLU A 175 38.62 8.04 -8.69
CA GLU A 175 37.82 8.60 -9.77
C GLU A 175 36.54 9.30 -9.28
N LEU A 176 36.15 9.04 -8.04
CA LEU A 176 35.03 9.76 -7.41
C LEU A 176 35.52 11.11 -6.88
N SER A 177 34.68 12.14 -7.05
CA SER A 177 35.00 13.48 -6.56
C SER A 177 35.04 13.54 -5.03
N ASN A 178 36.04 14.24 -4.49
CA ASN A 178 36.10 14.54 -3.08
C ASN A 178 34.96 15.49 -2.64
N THR A 179 34.41 15.26 -1.46
CA THR A 179 33.39 16.14 -0.87
C THR A 179 33.77 16.53 0.55
N ALA A 180 33.23 17.66 1.02
CA ALA A 180 33.45 18.11 2.40
C ALA A 180 32.89 17.13 3.44
N ARG A 181 31.92 16.30 3.07
CA ARG A 181 31.33 15.27 3.94
C ARG A 181 32.21 14.01 4.01
N GLY A 182 32.92 13.68 2.93
CA GLY A 182 33.74 12.47 2.84
C GLY A 182 32.92 11.21 3.15
N THR A 183 33.40 10.41 4.10
CA THR A 183 32.79 9.16 4.57
C THR A 183 31.84 9.33 5.75
N ASP A 184 31.60 10.56 6.20
CA ASP A 184 30.77 10.83 7.38
C ASP A 184 29.31 10.45 7.17
N GLY A 185 28.78 9.63 8.08
CA GLY A 185 27.38 9.13 8.08
C GLY A 185 26.86 8.95 9.50
N PHE A 186 25.66 8.42 9.65
CA PHE A 186 25.03 7.93 10.90
C PHE A 186 25.31 8.78 12.17
N GLY A 187 25.02 10.10 12.12
CA GLY A 187 25.10 10.97 13.28
C GLY A 187 26.37 11.81 13.36
N SER A 188 27.21 11.85 12.31
CA SER A 188 28.37 12.74 12.23
C SER A 188 28.04 14.23 12.42
N THR A 189 26.78 14.64 12.15
CA THR A 189 26.28 16.01 12.34
C THR A 189 25.70 16.26 13.74
N GLY A 190 25.75 15.26 14.66
CA GLY A 190 25.21 15.36 16.02
C GLY A 190 23.68 15.29 16.10
N ILE A 191 23.15 15.33 17.32
CA ILE A 191 21.71 15.33 17.63
C ILE A 191 21.24 16.74 18.05
N LYS A 192 22.13 17.72 18.08
CA LYS A 192 21.82 19.11 18.46
C LYS A 192 22.15 20.05 17.32
#